data_6e0bdeec14a96729dc883fad902a7ef3
#
_entry.id   6e0bdeec14a96729dc883fad902a7ef3
#
_cell.length_a   1.000
_cell.length_b   1.000
_cell.length_c   1.000
_cell.angle_alpha   90.00
_cell.angle_beta   90.00
_cell.angle_gamma   90.00
#
_symmetry.space_group_name_H-M   'P 1'
#
loop_
_entity.id
_entity.type
_entity.pdbx_description
1 polymer ?
#
loop_
_entity_poly.entity_id
_entity_poly.type
_entity_poly.pdbx_seq_one_letter_code
_entity_poly.pdbx_strand_id
1 'polypeptide(L)'
;MNKFKTLILSSIILIFSISFGFANDVIGVISAGIGDITNQKNEKLETGSKIYFGDTIIVKAQSNAQILLLDETALTVGEQSELTIDDFVYDPKSKVGKIVSNIKIGTVRIITGEISNQNPDNLEV
;
A
#
# COMPACT_ATOMS: atom_id res chain seq x y z
N MET A 1 -30.24 36.73 29.57
CA MET A 1 -30.24 36.69 28.09
C MET A 1 -28.89 36.26 27.53
N ASN A 2 -27.78 36.74 28.10
CA ASN A 2 -26.45 36.34 27.63
C ASN A 2 -26.08 34.90 27.92
N LYS A 3 -26.77 34.25 28.87
CA LYS A 3 -26.51 32.85 29.24
C LYS A 3 -26.90 31.84 28.17
N PHE A 4 -27.87 32.17 27.31
CA PHE A 4 -28.30 31.28 26.22
C PHE A 4 -27.31 31.27 25.05
N LYS A 5 -26.67 32.39 24.78
CA LYS A 5 -25.64 32.49 23.74
C LYS A 5 -24.38 31.70 24.11
N THR A 6 -24.02 31.66 25.37
CA THR A 6 -22.86 30.92 25.87
C THR A 6 -23.10 29.41 25.82
N LEU A 7 -24.32 28.95 26.05
CA LEU A 7 -24.69 27.55 25.96
C LEU A 7 -24.66 27.02 24.52
N ILE A 8 -25.08 27.83 23.57
CA ILE A 8 -25.06 27.46 22.14
C ILE A 8 -23.62 27.36 21.62
N LEU A 9 -22.74 28.25 22.03
CA LEU A 9 -21.32 28.21 21.69
C LEU A 9 -20.62 26.97 22.27
N SER A 10 -20.97 26.59 23.48
CA SER A 10 -20.44 25.38 24.13
C SER A 10 -20.90 24.11 23.43
N SER A 11 -22.10 24.10 22.87
CA SER A 11 -22.65 22.96 22.12
C SER A 11 -21.97 22.76 20.76
N ILE A 12 -21.52 23.83 20.12
CA ILE A 12 -20.87 23.77 18.81
C ILE A 12 -19.45 23.19 18.90
N ILE A 13 -18.79 23.41 20.03
CA ILE A 13 -17.42 22.88 20.25
C ILE A 13 -17.43 21.36 20.41
N LEU A 14 -18.52 20.78 20.87
CA LEU A 14 -18.66 19.33 21.05
C LEU A 14 -18.89 18.56 19.74
N ILE A 15 -19.20 19.26 18.65
CA ILE A 15 -19.42 18.65 17.31
C ILE A 15 -18.09 18.48 16.57
N PHE A 16 -16.97 18.89 17.13
CA PHE A 16 -15.67 18.54 16.60
C PHE A 16 -15.43 17.06 16.82
N SER A 17 -16.20 16.24 16.12
CA SER A 17 -16.04 14.80 16.11
C SER A 17 -14.69 14.50 15.49
N ILE A 18 -13.82 13.96 16.31
CA ILE A 18 -12.57 13.37 15.89
C ILE A 18 -12.92 12.25 14.93
N SER A 19 -12.80 12.50 13.64
CA SER A 19 -12.87 11.44 12.65
C SER A 19 -11.58 10.63 12.78
N PHE A 20 -11.67 9.46 13.41
CA PHE A 20 -10.61 8.47 13.33
C PHE A 20 -10.62 7.88 11.93
N GLY A 21 -9.80 8.46 11.03
CA GLY A 21 -9.49 7.81 9.78
C GLY A 21 -8.53 6.66 10.05
N PHE A 22 -8.94 5.43 9.75
CA PHE A 22 -8.00 4.34 9.65
C PHE A 22 -7.20 4.54 8.37
N ALA A 23 -6.02 5.13 8.49
CA ALA A 23 -5.06 5.17 7.40
C ALA A 23 -4.43 3.78 7.31
N ASN A 24 -4.53 3.12 6.14
CA ASN A 24 -3.77 1.91 5.87
C ASN A 24 -2.28 2.22 5.91
N ASP A 25 -1.50 1.28 6.42
CA ASP A 25 -0.05 1.44 6.49
C ASP A 25 0.57 1.43 5.09
N VAL A 26 1.50 2.33 4.85
CA VAL A 26 2.31 2.34 3.63
C VAL A 26 3.30 1.18 3.71
N ILE A 27 3.29 0.33 2.70
CA ILE A 27 4.17 -0.85 2.62
C ILE A 27 5.21 -0.74 1.51
N GLY A 28 5.06 0.21 0.61
CA GLY A 28 5.98 0.39 -0.50
C GLY A 28 5.61 1.57 -1.37
N VAL A 29 6.25 1.64 -2.51
CA VAL A 29 6.09 2.72 -3.49
C VAL A 29 6.22 2.16 -4.90
N ILE A 30 5.54 2.79 -5.86
CA ILE A 30 5.84 2.55 -7.28
C ILE A 30 7.18 3.22 -7.60
N SER A 31 8.23 2.44 -7.75
CA SER A 31 9.57 2.97 -8.06
C SER A 31 9.72 3.33 -9.53
N ALA A 32 9.00 2.64 -10.41
CA ALA A 32 8.93 2.96 -11.83
C ALA A 32 7.59 2.48 -12.38
N GLY A 33 6.84 3.35 -13.05
CA GLY A 33 5.56 3.00 -13.64
C GLY A 33 5.46 3.58 -15.05
N ILE A 34 5.02 2.73 -15.99
CA ILE A 34 4.82 3.10 -17.39
C ILE A 34 3.42 2.65 -17.79
N GLY A 35 2.66 3.56 -18.40
CA GLY A 35 1.36 3.26 -18.95
C GLY A 35 0.23 3.37 -17.92
N ASP A 36 -0.78 2.52 -18.05
CA ASP A 36 -2.00 2.55 -17.25
C ASP A 36 -1.92 1.56 -16.09
N ILE A 37 -1.74 2.11 -14.89
CA ILE A 37 -1.63 1.38 -13.64
C ILE A 37 -2.65 1.96 -12.67
N THR A 38 -3.47 1.10 -12.08
CA THR A 38 -4.50 1.51 -11.11
C THR A 38 -4.47 0.63 -9.88
N ASN A 39 -5.15 1.05 -8.83
CA ASN A 39 -5.41 0.22 -7.65
C ASN A 39 -6.87 -0.29 -7.69
N GLN A 40 -7.29 -0.99 -6.64
CA GLN A 40 -8.65 -1.55 -6.51
C GLN A 40 -9.75 -0.48 -6.45
N LYS A 41 -9.38 0.76 -6.12
CA LYS A 41 -10.31 1.91 -6.10
C LYS A 41 -10.36 2.64 -7.44
N ASN A 42 -9.72 2.09 -8.46
CA ASN A 42 -9.58 2.69 -9.78
C ASN A 42 -8.82 4.04 -9.77
N GLU A 43 -8.00 4.25 -8.78
CA GLU A 43 -7.12 5.41 -8.70
C GLU A 43 -5.87 5.15 -9.54
N LYS A 44 -5.45 6.14 -10.33
CA LYS A 44 -4.25 6.02 -11.16
C LYS A 44 -2.99 6.03 -10.29
N LEU A 45 -2.11 5.06 -10.55
CA LEU A 45 -0.81 4.96 -9.93
C LEU A 45 0.28 5.31 -10.94
N GLU A 46 1.31 6.00 -10.45
CA GLU A 46 2.45 6.42 -11.26
C GLU A 46 3.73 6.35 -10.42
N THR A 47 4.86 6.63 -11.02
CA THR A 47 6.14 6.67 -10.32
C THR A 47 6.03 7.61 -9.11
N GLY A 48 6.38 7.11 -7.93
CA GLY A 48 6.27 7.83 -6.67
C GLY A 48 4.98 7.61 -5.89
N SER A 49 3.97 6.94 -6.49
CA SER A 49 2.72 6.61 -5.78
C SER A 49 2.99 5.64 -4.64
N LYS A 50 2.40 5.88 -3.49
CA LYS A 50 2.51 5.02 -2.32
C LYS A 50 1.61 3.79 -2.47
N ILE A 51 2.09 2.66 -2.01
CA ILE A 51 1.35 1.40 -1.93
C ILE A 51 1.00 1.15 -0.48
N TYR A 52 -0.27 0.90 -0.22
CA TYR A 52 -0.79 0.66 1.11
C TYR A 52 -1.10 -0.82 1.32
N PHE A 53 -1.09 -1.23 2.57
CA PHE A 53 -1.45 -2.59 2.94
C PHE A 53 -2.82 -2.97 2.37
N GLY A 54 -2.90 -4.14 1.74
CA GLY A 54 -4.13 -4.64 1.13
C GLY A 54 -4.45 -4.09 -0.26
N ASP A 55 -3.61 -3.21 -0.80
CA ASP A 55 -3.82 -2.69 -2.16
C ASP A 55 -3.66 -3.79 -3.20
N THR A 56 -4.53 -3.74 -4.21
CA THR A 56 -4.38 -4.53 -5.44
C THR A 56 -3.85 -3.62 -6.53
N ILE A 57 -2.74 -4.00 -7.12
CA ILE A 57 -2.10 -3.26 -8.21
C ILE A 57 -2.53 -3.89 -9.54
N ILE A 58 -3.16 -3.10 -10.39
CA ILE A 58 -3.69 -3.53 -11.68
C ILE A 58 -2.89 -2.86 -12.79
N VAL A 59 -2.19 -3.66 -13.57
CA VAL A 59 -1.39 -3.19 -14.71
C VAL A 59 -2.09 -3.60 -16.01
N LYS A 60 -2.44 -2.62 -16.80
CA LYS A 60 -3.18 -2.81 -18.06
C LYS A 60 -2.25 -3.25 -19.20
N ALA A 61 -2.81 -3.35 -20.41
CA ALA A 61 -2.03 -3.66 -21.61
C ALA A 61 -0.99 -2.57 -21.88
N GLN A 62 0.16 -2.95 -22.41
CA GLN A 62 1.27 -2.06 -22.76
C GLN A 62 1.77 -1.21 -21.59
N SER A 63 1.62 -1.74 -20.39
CA SER A 63 1.98 -1.06 -19.14
C SER A 63 2.86 -1.97 -18.29
N ASN A 64 3.64 -1.40 -17.40
CA ASN A 64 4.36 -2.15 -16.39
C ASN A 64 4.60 -1.30 -15.15
N ALA A 65 4.80 -1.96 -14.02
CA ALA A 65 5.08 -1.30 -12.76
C ALA A 65 6.19 -2.03 -12.01
N GLN A 66 7.08 -1.27 -11.42
CA GLN A 66 8.03 -1.78 -10.45
C GLN A 66 7.65 -1.25 -9.08
N ILE A 67 7.44 -2.15 -8.14
CA ILE A 67 7.08 -1.84 -6.76
C ILE A 67 8.29 -2.11 -5.88
N LEU A 68 8.66 -1.13 -5.07
CA LEU A 68 9.70 -1.29 -4.06
C LEU A 68 9.04 -1.32 -2.69
N LEU A 69 9.15 -2.44 -1.99
CA LEU A 69 8.65 -2.62 -0.63
C LEU A 69 9.63 -2.06 0.40
N LEU A 70 9.15 -1.87 1.63
CA LEU A 70 9.95 -1.29 2.71
C LEU A 70 11.17 -2.13 3.11
N ASP A 71 11.15 -3.44 2.85
CA ASP A 71 12.27 -4.35 3.07
C ASP A 71 13.24 -4.44 1.88
N GLU A 72 13.07 -3.55 0.89
CA GLU A 72 13.84 -3.52 -0.35
C GLU A 72 13.51 -4.65 -1.34
N THR A 73 12.45 -5.42 -1.12
CA THR A 73 11.94 -6.35 -2.12
C THR A 73 11.41 -5.56 -3.31
N ALA A 74 11.86 -5.90 -4.51
CA ALA A 74 11.38 -5.30 -5.75
C ALA A 74 10.48 -6.28 -6.50
N LEU A 75 9.27 -5.83 -6.82
CA LEU A 75 8.29 -6.58 -7.60
C LEU A 75 8.12 -5.89 -8.93
N THR A 76 8.43 -6.59 -10.03
CA THR A 76 8.16 -6.07 -11.38
C THR A 76 6.88 -6.73 -11.90
N VAL A 77 5.84 -5.94 -12.09
CA VAL A 77 4.53 -6.39 -12.55
C VAL A 77 4.42 -6.10 -14.02
N GLY A 78 4.26 -7.15 -14.84
CA GLY A 78 4.11 -7.05 -16.29
C GLY A 78 2.72 -6.61 -16.71
N GLU A 79 2.53 -6.44 -18.02
CA GLU A 79 1.24 -6.05 -18.58
C GLU A 79 0.13 -7.06 -18.29
N GLN A 80 -1.11 -6.60 -18.24
CA GLN A 80 -2.29 -7.42 -18.00
C GLN A 80 -2.17 -8.28 -16.73
N SER A 81 -1.64 -7.69 -15.67
CA SER A 81 -1.39 -8.36 -14.39
C SER A 81 -2.16 -7.72 -13.26
N GLU A 82 -2.54 -8.54 -12.29
CA GLU A 82 -3.09 -8.10 -11.01
C GLU A 82 -2.29 -8.72 -9.86
N LEU A 83 -1.86 -7.88 -8.94
CA LEU A 83 -1.09 -8.29 -7.76
C LEU A 83 -1.70 -7.68 -6.51
N THR A 84 -1.99 -8.51 -5.51
CA THR A 84 -2.40 -8.08 -4.18
C THR A 84 -1.35 -8.49 -3.16
N ILE A 85 -0.94 -7.56 -2.30
CA ILE A 85 -0.06 -7.88 -1.18
C ILE A 85 -0.95 -8.12 0.04
N ASP A 86 -1.14 -9.40 0.36
CA ASP A 86 -2.08 -9.86 1.39
C ASP A 86 -1.54 -9.72 2.79
N ASP A 87 -0.23 -9.79 2.96
CA ASP A 87 0.43 -9.62 4.24
C ASP A 87 1.82 -9.01 4.04
N PHE A 88 2.14 -8.04 4.87
CA PHE A 88 3.46 -7.43 4.90
C PHE A 88 3.75 -6.93 6.32
N VAL A 89 4.69 -7.57 6.98
CA VAL A 89 5.20 -7.18 8.29
C VAL A 89 6.72 -7.10 8.19
N TYR A 90 7.29 -6.00 8.61
CA TYR A 90 8.74 -5.81 8.57
C TYR A 90 9.21 -4.96 9.74
N ASP A 91 10.19 -5.49 10.48
CA ASP A 91 10.89 -4.77 11.53
C ASP A 91 12.28 -4.35 11.00
N PRO A 92 12.52 -3.05 10.75
CA PRO A 92 13.80 -2.59 10.22
C PRO A 92 14.99 -2.84 11.14
N LYS A 93 14.75 -2.98 12.44
CA LYS A 93 15.82 -3.20 13.43
C LYS A 93 16.36 -4.62 13.37
N SER A 94 15.47 -5.60 13.33
CA SER A 94 15.82 -7.01 13.28
C SER A 94 15.94 -7.55 11.86
N LYS A 95 15.41 -6.81 10.87
CA LYS A 95 15.29 -7.21 9.46
C LYS A 95 14.49 -8.49 9.28
N VAL A 96 13.56 -8.74 10.17
CA VAL A 96 12.66 -9.90 10.17
C VAL A 96 11.25 -9.44 9.84
N GLY A 97 10.52 -10.26 9.12
CA GLY A 97 9.16 -9.97 8.75
C GLY A 97 8.55 -11.08 7.91
N LYS A 98 7.41 -10.78 7.30
CA LYS A 98 6.69 -11.69 6.43
C LYS A 98 6.06 -10.94 5.26
N ILE A 99 6.14 -11.53 4.08
CA ILE A 99 5.49 -11.02 2.87
C ILE A 99 4.62 -12.14 2.30
N VAL A 100 3.35 -11.83 2.06
CA VAL A 100 2.43 -12.69 1.32
C VAL A 100 1.85 -11.87 0.19
N SER A 101 2.06 -12.31 -1.03
CA SER A 101 1.49 -11.68 -2.22
C SER A 101 0.71 -12.69 -3.04
N ASN A 102 -0.35 -12.24 -3.68
CA ASN A 102 -1.22 -13.05 -4.51
C ASN A 102 -1.25 -12.49 -5.92
N ILE A 103 -0.81 -13.30 -6.86
CA ILE A 103 -0.85 -12.98 -8.29
C ILE A 103 -2.10 -13.61 -8.86
N LYS A 104 -3.08 -12.78 -9.21
CA LYS A 104 -4.34 -13.26 -9.75
C LYS A 104 -4.23 -13.58 -11.23
N ILE A 105 -3.58 -12.71 -11.97
CA ILE A 105 -3.38 -12.81 -13.42
C ILE A 105 -2.02 -12.21 -13.76
N GLY A 106 -1.35 -12.74 -14.77
CA GLY A 106 -0.20 -12.12 -15.40
C GLY A 106 1.14 -12.60 -14.89
N THR A 107 2.14 -11.75 -15.01
CA THR A 107 3.53 -12.07 -14.72
C THR A 107 4.10 -11.09 -13.69
N VAL A 108 4.73 -11.61 -12.65
CA VAL A 108 5.42 -10.84 -11.64
C VAL A 108 6.83 -11.39 -11.48
N ARG A 109 7.83 -10.52 -11.54
CA ARG A 109 9.21 -10.86 -11.24
C ARG A 109 9.57 -10.30 -9.87
N ILE A 110 10.19 -11.13 -9.04
CA ILE A 110 10.54 -10.78 -7.67
C ILE A 110 12.05 -10.77 -7.50
N ILE A 111 12.57 -9.65 -7.00
CA ILE A 111 13.93 -9.56 -6.50
C ILE A 111 13.84 -9.44 -5.00
N THR A 112 14.36 -10.43 -4.29
CA THR A 112 14.21 -10.55 -2.84
C THR A 112 14.94 -9.44 -2.09
N GLY A 113 14.27 -8.92 -1.04
CA GLY A 113 14.82 -7.92 -0.13
C GLY A 113 15.22 -8.50 1.21
N GLU A 114 15.23 -7.67 2.23
CA GLU A 114 15.74 -8.01 3.56
C GLU A 114 14.99 -9.15 4.25
N ILE A 115 13.67 -9.21 4.11
CA ILE A 115 12.87 -10.27 4.75
C ILE A 115 13.30 -11.63 4.25
N SER A 116 13.36 -11.82 2.93
CA SER A 116 13.67 -13.11 2.35
C SER A 116 15.18 -13.43 2.43
N ASN A 117 16.05 -12.43 2.48
CA ASN A 117 17.48 -12.64 2.69
C ASN A 117 17.78 -13.15 4.10
N GLN A 118 17.04 -12.70 5.11
CA GLN A 118 17.18 -13.19 6.48
C GLN A 118 16.46 -14.51 6.70
N ASN A 119 15.32 -14.68 6.09
CA ASN A 119 14.50 -15.89 6.22
C ASN A 119 13.67 -16.12 4.95
N PRO A 120 14.19 -16.92 3.99
CA PRO A 120 13.53 -17.14 2.70
C PRO A 120 12.10 -17.69 2.80
N ASP A 121 11.78 -18.44 3.85
CA ASP A 121 10.46 -19.01 4.05
C ASP A 121 9.40 -17.96 4.39
N ASN A 122 9.80 -16.73 4.69
CA ASN A 122 8.90 -15.64 5.01
C ASN A 122 8.42 -14.85 3.79
N LEU A 123 8.82 -15.25 2.60
CA LEU A 123 8.27 -14.73 1.35
C LEU A 123 7.37 -15.77 0.71
N GLU A 124 6.09 -15.47 0.58
CA GLU A 124 5.10 -16.30 -0.10
C GLU A 124 4.46 -15.55 -1.27
N VAL A 125 4.29 -16.26 -2.34
CA VAL A 125 3.64 -15.76 -3.56
C VAL A 125 2.55 -16.71 -4.02
#